data_928f59429bd57334a9532735d16012ec
#
_entry.id   928f59429bd57334a9532735d16012ec
#
_cell.length_a   1.000
_cell.length_b   1.000
_cell.length_c   1.000
_cell.angle_alpha   90.00
_cell.angle_beta   90.00
_cell.angle_gamma   90.00
#
_symmetry.space_group_name_H-M   'P 1'
#
loop_
_entity.id
_entity.type
_entity.pdbx_description
1 polymer ?
#
loop_
_entity_poly.entity_id
_entity_poly.type
_entity_poly.pdbx_seq_one_letter_code
_entity_poly.pdbx_strand_id
1 'polypeptide(L)'
;MPEFRILGPLEVLAPNGEALALGGQKQRAVLALLLLRANRIVPTDFLVEALWGAHPPRTATTSLQNSISALRKLLGPDVLLTRAPGYVLAVGADEFDLARFERLVADARTLEPAERADRLRAALALWRGDPLPEFAVDEFAAADIRRLDELRLTTLEERLEADLAAGRSGELVPELVELVARQPLRERLRAQLMLAHYHSGRQDDALRVYQDARRALADLGLDPSAQLQELESRILRHEVPRPRLSAPDVDDAHFEEVVAAMLAGRLVPVLGADTAALGEELATRFGYADDSRDLSRVAQFVALTKGAGPLHDELHALLDATVAPTALHRFFAALPPALRERGVPHQLLVTAAYDLALEQALLDAGEEFDVVAYLPSGRDRGRFCHREPSGATHVIDVPNTYATELSLERRTIVLKLQGGLDGGGLVVTEDDFIGYLTAGDVSGAIPVALAARLRRSHFLFLGYGMREWSLRLVLDRMWGGEAPAYRSWAVVPELRPLERQFWRVRDVDLLEQPLDDYASALGRYLGTGAEATA
;
A
#
# COMPACT_ATOMS: atom_id res chain seq x y z
N MET A 1 1.39 -35.43 -26.03
CA MET A 1 1.53 -34.94 -27.40
C MET A 1 2.68 -33.94 -27.45
N PRO A 2 3.22 -33.56 -28.62
CA PRO A 2 4.26 -32.53 -28.70
C PRO A 2 3.71 -31.17 -28.29
N GLU A 3 4.55 -30.34 -27.66
CA GLU A 3 4.22 -28.94 -27.32
C GLU A 3 4.70 -28.00 -28.42
N PHE A 4 3.84 -27.09 -28.87
CA PHE A 4 4.10 -26.14 -29.94
C PHE A 4 4.28 -24.74 -29.39
N ARG A 5 5.30 -24.04 -29.86
CA ARG A 5 5.67 -22.72 -29.35
C ARG A 5 5.94 -21.73 -30.48
N ILE A 6 5.20 -20.62 -30.51
CA ILE A 6 5.35 -19.50 -31.45
C ILE A 6 5.48 -18.13 -30.79
N LEU A 7 5.33 -18.06 -29.47
CA LEU A 7 5.54 -16.81 -28.70
C LEU A 7 7.04 -16.58 -28.45
N GLY A 8 7.81 -16.60 -29.51
CA GLY A 8 9.26 -16.53 -29.61
C GLY A 8 9.71 -17.28 -30.88
N PRO A 9 10.96 -17.74 -30.97
CA PRO A 9 11.40 -18.64 -32.04
C PRO A 9 10.50 -19.89 -32.15
N LEU A 10 10.23 -20.33 -33.38
CA LEU A 10 9.41 -21.54 -33.62
C LEU A 10 10.10 -22.76 -33.02
N GLU A 11 9.46 -23.37 -32.04
CA GLU A 11 9.92 -24.60 -31.40
C GLU A 11 8.80 -25.63 -31.30
N VAL A 12 9.18 -26.89 -31.35
CA VAL A 12 8.31 -28.02 -31.00
C VAL A 12 9.08 -28.91 -30.03
N LEU A 13 8.48 -29.18 -28.88
CA LEU A 13 9.06 -30.10 -27.90
C LEU A 13 8.35 -31.44 -27.96
N ALA A 14 9.14 -32.51 -27.92
CA ALA A 14 8.62 -33.87 -27.73
C ALA A 14 8.01 -34.01 -26.31
N PRO A 15 7.21 -35.07 -26.05
CA PRO A 15 6.63 -35.30 -24.71
C PRO A 15 7.66 -35.48 -23.60
N ASN A 16 8.93 -35.76 -23.93
CA ASN A 16 10.04 -35.81 -22.97
C ASN A 16 10.72 -34.45 -22.75
N GLY A 17 10.23 -33.37 -23.38
CA GLY A 17 10.76 -32.00 -23.25
C GLY A 17 11.92 -31.68 -24.19
N GLU A 18 12.38 -32.64 -25.05
CA GLU A 18 13.46 -32.39 -26.00
C GLU A 18 12.95 -31.64 -27.25
N ALA A 19 13.77 -30.70 -27.75
CA ALA A 19 13.44 -29.94 -28.96
C ALA A 19 13.53 -30.83 -30.21
N LEU A 20 12.47 -30.84 -31.01
CA LEU A 20 12.44 -31.57 -32.27
C LEU A 20 13.13 -30.78 -33.38
N ALA A 21 13.95 -31.46 -34.20
CA ALA A 21 14.59 -30.85 -35.37
C ALA A 21 13.57 -30.66 -36.50
N LEU A 22 13.10 -29.44 -36.72
CA LEU A 22 12.00 -29.10 -37.64
C LEU A 22 12.39 -29.09 -39.12
N GLY A 23 13.65 -29.38 -39.44
CA GLY A 23 14.13 -29.39 -40.83
C GLY A 23 14.41 -28.01 -41.42
N GLY A 24 14.36 -27.90 -42.76
CA GLY A 24 14.72 -26.66 -43.46
C GLY A 24 13.66 -25.55 -43.36
N GLN A 25 14.04 -24.35 -43.83
CA GLN A 25 13.22 -23.11 -43.69
C GLN A 25 11.78 -23.30 -44.26
N LYS A 26 11.61 -23.94 -45.42
CA LYS A 26 10.27 -24.16 -45.98
C LYS A 26 9.39 -25.06 -45.12
N GLN A 27 9.97 -26.09 -44.52
CA GLN A 27 9.25 -26.99 -43.62
C GLN A 27 8.82 -26.25 -42.35
N ARG A 28 9.70 -25.41 -41.79
CA ARG A 28 9.40 -24.55 -40.66
C ARG A 28 8.30 -23.53 -41.02
N ALA A 29 8.35 -22.90 -42.21
CA ALA A 29 7.35 -21.97 -42.69
C ALA A 29 5.96 -22.63 -42.84
N VAL A 30 5.90 -23.86 -43.39
CA VAL A 30 4.64 -24.63 -43.44
C VAL A 30 4.07 -24.86 -42.04
N LEU A 31 4.91 -25.25 -41.09
CA LEU A 31 4.47 -25.47 -39.71
C LEU A 31 3.98 -24.18 -39.04
N ALA A 32 4.71 -23.09 -39.22
CA ALA A 32 4.31 -21.77 -38.69
C ALA A 32 2.95 -21.33 -39.24
N LEU A 33 2.73 -21.45 -40.56
CA LEU A 33 1.45 -21.13 -41.20
C LEU A 33 0.28 -21.98 -40.66
N LEU A 34 0.52 -23.26 -40.40
CA LEU A 34 -0.48 -24.16 -39.84
C LEU A 34 -0.76 -23.84 -38.36
N LEU A 35 0.27 -23.49 -37.58
CA LEU A 35 0.13 -23.07 -36.16
C LEU A 35 -0.61 -21.74 -36.02
N LEU A 36 -0.32 -20.78 -36.87
CA LEU A 36 -1.05 -19.49 -36.88
C LEU A 36 -2.55 -19.67 -37.21
N ARG A 37 -2.91 -20.82 -37.78
CA ARG A 37 -4.28 -21.23 -38.10
C ARG A 37 -4.64 -22.57 -37.47
N ALA A 38 -4.11 -22.83 -36.31
CA ALA A 38 -4.31 -24.07 -35.55
C ALA A 38 -5.79 -24.47 -35.48
N ASN A 39 -6.06 -25.76 -35.63
CA ASN A 39 -7.39 -26.37 -35.58
C ASN A 39 -8.37 -25.89 -36.68
N ARG A 40 -7.85 -25.23 -37.74
CA ARG A 40 -8.65 -24.81 -38.91
C ARG A 40 -8.10 -25.48 -40.18
N ILE A 41 -8.96 -25.68 -41.18
CA ILE A 41 -8.55 -26.17 -42.49
C ILE A 41 -7.81 -25.04 -43.20
N VAL A 42 -6.55 -25.27 -43.55
CA VAL A 42 -5.72 -24.35 -44.35
C VAL A 42 -5.67 -24.91 -45.78
N PRO A 43 -6.27 -24.21 -46.77
CA PRO A 43 -6.31 -24.70 -48.16
C PRO A 43 -4.91 -24.84 -48.75
N THR A 44 -4.73 -25.86 -49.60
CA THR A 44 -3.45 -26.13 -50.28
C THR A 44 -2.99 -24.92 -51.11
N ASP A 45 -3.92 -24.28 -51.84
CA ASP A 45 -3.61 -23.13 -52.71
C ASP A 45 -3.13 -21.94 -51.88
N PHE A 46 -3.76 -21.69 -50.70
CA PHE A 46 -3.30 -20.67 -49.77
C PHE A 46 -1.87 -20.95 -49.25
N LEU A 47 -1.55 -22.18 -48.89
CA LEU A 47 -0.19 -22.55 -48.46
C LEU A 47 0.84 -22.35 -49.59
N VAL A 48 0.47 -22.69 -50.82
CA VAL A 48 1.34 -22.49 -51.99
C VAL A 48 1.57 -21.01 -52.25
N GLU A 49 0.52 -20.21 -52.27
CA GLU A 49 0.61 -18.74 -52.45
C GLU A 49 1.45 -18.08 -51.36
N ALA A 50 1.20 -18.42 -50.10
CA ALA A 50 1.91 -17.88 -48.96
C ALA A 50 3.42 -18.17 -48.98
N LEU A 51 3.83 -19.34 -49.47
CA LEU A 51 5.23 -19.82 -49.47
C LEU A 51 6.00 -19.45 -50.72
N TRP A 52 5.35 -19.21 -51.85
CA TRP A 52 5.99 -18.96 -53.14
C TRP A 52 5.51 -17.68 -53.84
N GLY A 53 4.53 -16.97 -53.27
CA GLY A 53 3.95 -15.75 -53.84
C GLY A 53 3.09 -16.02 -55.09
N ALA A 54 2.83 -14.95 -55.86
CA ALA A 54 1.97 -14.98 -57.04
C ALA A 54 2.48 -15.88 -58.22
N HIS A 55 3.74 -16.26 -58.21
CA HIS A 55 4.35 -17.05 -59.30
C HIS A 55 5.01 -18.34 -58.78
N PRO A 56 4.24 -19.31 -58.27
CA PRO A 56 4.78 -20.54 -57.71
C PRO A 56 5.45 -21.42 -58.82
N PRO A 57 6.57 -22.07 -58.53
CA PRO A 57 7.18 -23.02 -59.48
C PRO A 57 6.26 -24.24 -59.69
N ARG A 58 6.38 -24.90 -60.82
CA ARG A 58 5.59 -26.11 -61.14
C ARG A 58 5.69 -27.21 -60.08
N THR A 59 6.78 -27.22 -59.32
CA THR A 59 7.06 -28.19 -58.26
C THR A 59 6.54 -27.75 -56.87
N ALA A 60 5.89 -26.60 -56.74
CA ALA A 60 5.47 -26.04 -55.46
C ALA A 60 4.56 -26.98 -54.66
N THR A 61 3.53 -27.55 -55.32
CA THR A 61 2.61 -28.51 -54.68
C THR A 61 3.33 -29.78 -54.21
N THR A 62 4.24 -30.31 -55.02
CA THR A 62 5.04 -31.51 -54.65
C THR A 62 5.97 -31.16 -53.47
N SER A 63 6.60 -29.99 -53.47
CA SER A 63 7.45 -29.53 -52.38
C SER A 63 6.65 -29.36 -51.08
N LEU A 64 5.44 -28.80 -51.15
CA LEU A 64 4.53 -28.71 -50.01
C LEU A 64 4.15 -30.11 -49.47
N GLN A 65 3.77 -31.04 -50.34
CA GLN A 65 3.43 -32.42 -49.96
C GLN A 65 4.62 -33.14 -49.29
N ASN A 66 5.84 -32.93 -49.78
CA ASN A 66 7.05 -33.44 -49.14
C ASN A 66 7.26 -32.85 -47.73
N SER A 67 7.05 -31.52 -47.56
CA SER A 67 7.14 -30.85 -46.26
C SER A 67 6.08 -31.38 -45.29
N ILE A 68 4.83 -31.54 -45.74
CA ILE A 68 3.73 -32.14 -44.98
C ILE A 68 4.07 -33.59 -44.57
N SER A 69 4.59 -34.38 -45.48
CA SER A 69 4.98 -35.78 -45.19
C SER A 69 6.09 -35.85 -44.13
N ALA A 70 7.10 -34.96 -44.23
CA ALA A 70 8.19 -34.89 -43.27
C ALA A 70 7.70 -34.45 -41.89
N LEU A 71 6.85 -33.40 -41.84
CA LEU A 71 6.23 -32.94 -40.59
C LEU A 71 5.35 -34.03 -39.96
N ARG A 72 4.57 -34.76 -40.75
CA ARG A 72 3.73 -35.87 -40.25
C ARG A 72 4.56 -37.00 -39.62
N LYS A 73 5.72 -37.32 -40.21
CA LYS A 73 6.64 -38.30 -39.62
C LYS A 73 7.23 -37.84 -38.30
N LEU A 74 7.43 -36.53 -38.15
CA LEU A 74 8.02 -35.92 -36.96
C LEU A 74 7.00 -35.77 -35.83
N LEU A 75 5.79 -35.30 -36.15
CA LEU A 75 4.75 -34.89 -35.18
C LEU A 75 3.77 -36.03 -34.84
N GLY A 76 3.67 -37.01 -35.69
CA GLY A 76 2.71 -38.11 -35.62
C GLY A 76 1.53 -37.95 -36.60
N PRO A 77 0.87 -39.06 -36.95
CA PRO A 77 -0.18 -39.07 -37.97
C PRO A 77 -1.47 -38.36 -37.54
N ASP A 78 -1.73 -38.30 -36.24
CA ASP A 78 -2.96 -37.75 -35.68
C ASP A 78 -2.90 -36.23 -35.46
N VAL A 79 -1.70 -35.63 -35.54
CA VAL A 79 -1.48 -34.19 -35.30
C VAL A 79 -1.67 -33.38 -36.58
N LEU A 80 -1.15 -33.87 -37.72
CA LEU A 80 -1.25 -33.19 -39.01
C LEU A 80 -2.14 -33.98 -39.98
N LEU A 81 -3.37 -33.54 -40.09
CA LEU A 81 -4.42 -34.25 -40.84
C LEU A 81 -4.61 -33.67 -42.24
N THR A 82 -4.94 -34.54 -43.22
CA THR A 82 -5.44 -34.08 -44.52
C THR A 82 -6.96 -33.95 -44.47
N ARG A 83 -7.45 -32.74 -44.74
CA ARG A 83 -8.87 -32.40 -44.82
C ARG A 83 -9.11 -31.55 -46.06
N ALA A 84 -9.87 -32.06 -47.02
CA ALA A 84 -10.15 -31.29 -48.24
C ALA A 84 -10.77 -29.91 -47.87
N PRO A 85 -10.32 -28.78 -48.48
CA PRO A 85 -9.34 -28.71 -49.59
C PRO A 85 -7.88 -28.53 -49.15
N GLY A 86 -7.45 -28.91 -47.95
CA GLY A 86 -6.11 -28.67 -47.46
C GLY A 86 -5.70 -29.53 -46.27
N TYR A 87 -5.08 -28.90 -45.28
CA TYR A 87 -4.53 -29.53 -44.09
C TYR A 87 -5.00 -28.89 -42.81
N VAL A 88 -5.04 -29.66 -41.74
CA VAL A 88 -5.35 -29.19 -40.37
C VAL A 88 -4.24 -29.65 -39.44
N LEU A 89 -3.67 -28.74 -38.69
CA LEU A 89 -2.85 -29.05 -37.53
C LEU A 89 -3.74 -29.09 -36.29
N ALA A 90 -3.99 -30.29 -35.78
CA ALA A 90 -4.80 -30.51 -34.58
C ALA A 90 -3.90 -30.40 -33.34
N VAL A 91 -4.13 -29.39 -32.53
CA VAL A 91 -3.35 -29.12 -31.30
C VAL A 91 -4.29 -28.90 -30.13
N GLY A 92 -3.98 -29.47 -28.97
CA GLY A 92 -4.70 -29.22 -27.73
C GLY A 92 -4.39 -27.84 -27.15
N ALA A 93 -5.30 -27.30 -26.35
CA ALA A 93 -5.13 -26.00 -25.74
C ALA A 93 -3.91 -25.94 -24.78
N ASP A 94 -3.54 -27.05 -24.16
CA ASP A 94 -2.38 -27.13 -23.24
C ASP A 94 -1.07 -27.41 -23.98
N GLU A 95 -1.13 -27.80 -25.26
CA GLU A 95 0.00 -28.16 -26.10
C GLU A 95 0.49 -27.00 -26.96
N PHE A 96 -0.18 -25.83 -26.90
CA PHE A 96 0.11 -24.67 -27.72
C PHE A 96 0.26 -23.42 -26.87
N ASP A 97 1.44 -22.80 -26.90
CA ASP A 97 1.77 -21.64 -26.08
C ASP A 97 0.82 -20.46 -26.30
N LEU A 98 0.42 -20.17 -27.54
CA LEU A 98 -0.56 -19.12 -27.85
C LEU A 98 -1.94 -19.43 -27.25
N ALA A 99 -2.42 -20.65 -27.34
CA ALA A 99 -3.72 -21.03 -26.77
C ALA A 99 -3.71 -20.96 -25.23
N ARG A 100 -2.59 -21.37 -24.61
CA ARG A 100 -2.38 -21.22 -23.16
C ARG A 100 -2.36 -19.74 -22.75
N PHE A 101 -1.66 -18.90 -23.53
CA PHE A 101 -1.61 -17.45 -23.31
C PHE A 101 -3.01 -16.83 -23.36
N GLU A 102 -3.76 -17.08 -24.46
CA GLU A 102 -5.11 -16.54 -24.64
C GLU A 102 -6.07 -16.99 -23.52
N ARG A 103 -5.95 -18.23 -23.05
CA ARG A 103 -6.75 -18.74 -21.93
C ARG A 103 -6.38 -18.01 -20.63
N LEU A 104 -5.10 -17.87 -20.29
CA LEU A 104 -4.67 -17.15 -19.08
C LEU A 104 -5.14 -15.70 -19.08
N VAL A 105 -5.10 -15.04 -20.23
CA VAL A 105 -5.64 -13.66 -20.39
C VAL A 105 -7.15 -13.63 -20.21
N ALA A 106 -7.88 -14.62 -20.75
CA ALA A 106 -9.33 -14.70 -20.57
C ALA A 106 -9.71 -14.96 -19.11
N ASP A 107 -9.03 -15.89 -18.45
CA ASP A 107 -9.24 -16.21 -17.03
C ASP A 107 -8.99 -15.01 -16.13
N ALA A 108 -8.00 -14.16 -16.46
CA ALA A 108 -7.65 -12.98 -15.69
C ALA A 108 -8.77 -11.93 -15.61
N ARG A 109 -9.70 -11.90 -16.56
CA ARG A 109 -10.73 -10.84 -16.65
C ARG A 109 -11.73 -10.82 -15.49
N THR A 110 -11.91 -11.94 -14.82
CA THR A 110 -12.88 -12.10 -13.72
C THR A 110 -12.23 -12.04 -12.35
N LEU A 111 -10.90 -11.89 -12.29
CA LEU A 111 -10.14 -11.89 -11.05
C LEU A 111 -10.02 -10.48 -10.45
N GLU A 112 -9.85 -10.41 -9.14
CA GLU A 112 -9.51 -9.19 -8.42
C GLU A 112 -8.14 -8.63 -8.88
N PRO A 113 -7.88 -7.33 -8.72
CA PRO A 113 -6.71 -6.67 -9.31
C PRO A 113 -5.37 -7.35 -9.07
N ALA A 114 -5.08 -7.79 -7.84
CA ALA A 114 -3.81 -8.45 -7.50
C ALA A 114 -3.67 -9.81 -8.20
N GLU A 115 -4.69 -10.67 -8.11
CA GLU A 115 -4.71 -11.97 -8.76
C GLU A 115 -4.72 -11.85 -10.30
N ARG A 116 -5.41 -10.82 -10.82
CA ARG A 116 -5.42 -10.48 -12.24
C ARG A 116 -4.01 -10.16 -12.73
N ALA A 117 -3.29 -9.30 -12.01
CA ALA A 117 -1.91 -8.95 -12.35
C ALA A 117 -0.99 -10.18 -12.38
N ASP A 118 -1.12 -11.07 -11.39
CA ASP A 118 -0.31 -12.29 -11.31
C ASP A 118 -0.65 -13.27 -12.43
N ARG A 119 -1.93 -13.42 -12.78
CA ARG A 119 -2.38 -14.26 -13.90
C ARG A 119 -1.87 -13.73 -15.24
N LEU A 120 -1.93 -12.40 -15.46
CA LEU A 120 -1.41 -11.77 -16.68
C LEU A 120 0.11 -11.84 -16.74
N ARG A 121 0.81 -11.76 -15.60
CA ARG A 121 2.26 -11.98 -15.52
C ARG A 121 2.64 -13.40 -15.92
N ALA A 122 1.88 -14.41 -15.46
CA ALA A 122 2.05 -15.78 -15.87
C ALA A 122 1.81 -15.99 -17.39
N ALA A 123 0.82 -15.30 -17.97
CA ALA A 123 0.60 -15.30 -19.41
C ALA A 123 1.79 -14.70 -20.17
N LEU A 124 2.27 -13.53 -19.76
CA LEU A 124 3.41 -12.84 -20.38
C LEU A 124 4.72 -13.63 -20.26
N ALA A 125 4.88 -14.47 -19.24
CA ALA A 125 6.03 -15.33 -19.07
C ALA A 125 6.14 -16.46 -20.12
N LEU A 126 5.07 -16.72 -20.90
CA LEU A 126 5.11 -17.64 -22.04
C LEU A 126 5.88 -17.08 -23.24
N TRP A 127 6.11 -15.76 -23.26
CA TRP A 127 6.85 -15.10 -24.33
C TRP A 127 8.35 -15.24 -24.10
N ARG A 128 9.03 -15.85 -25.10
CA ARG A 128 10.47 -16.13 -25.08
C ARG A 128 11.29 -15.14 -25.94
N GLY A 129 10.62 -14.11 -26.48
CA GLY A 129 11.19 -13.09 -27.36
C GLY A 129 10.16 -12.56 -28.34
N ASP A 130 10.62 -12.05 -29.48
CA ASP A 130 9.74 -11.61 -30.54
C ASP A 130 9.08 -12.83 -31.21
N PRO A 131 7.80 -12.78 -31.60
CA PRO A 131 7.09 -13.92 -32.17
C PRO A 131 7.64 -14.27 -33.55
N LEU A 132 7.97 -15.54 -33.73
CA LEU A 132 8.44 -16.08 -35.04
C LEU A 132 9.53 -15.22 -35.70
N PRO A 133 10.63 -14.86 -35.00
CA PRO A 133 11.63 -13.89 -35.51
C PRO A 133 12.29 -14.36 -36.82
N GLU A 134 12.36 -15.68 -37.08
CA GLU A 134 12.87 -16.22 -38.31
C GLU A 134 12.02 -15.92 -39.55
N PHE A 135 10.76 -15.44 -39.34
CA PHE A 135 9.81 -15.07 -40.40
C PHE A 135 9.43 -13.59 -40.36
N ALA A 136 10.18 -12.77 -39.63
CA ALA A 136 9.87 -11.35 -39.46
C ALA A 136 9.84 -10.54 -40.78
N VAL A 137 10.60 -10.99 -41.78
CA VAL A 137 10.66 -10.37 -43.11
C VAL A 137 9.77 -11.08 -44.17
N ASP A 138 9.16 -12.20 -43.80
CA ASP A 138 8.32 -12.96 -44.70
C ASP A 138 6.89 -12.40 -44.75
N GLU A 139 6.41 -12.06 -45.93
CA GLU A 139 5.10 -11.42 -46.14
C GLU A 139 3.93 -12.23 -45.55
N PHE A 140 4.02 -13.58 -45.62
CA PHE A 140 2.99 -14.47 -45.13
C PHE A 140 2.76 -14.40 -43.62
N ALA A 141 3.78 -14.03 -42.84
CA ALA A 141 3.74 -13.98 -41.39
C ALA A 141 3.56 -12.58 -40.84
N ALA A 142 3.86 -11.54 -41.66
CA ALA A 142 3.95 -10.16 -41.21
C ALA A 142 2.67 -9.63 -40.49
N ALA A 143 1.48 -9.99 -40.98
CA ALA A 143 0.22 -9.57 -40.38
C ALA A 143 -0.04 -10.29 -39.05
N ASP A 144 0.27 -11.59 -38.97
CA ASP A 144 0.10 -12.39 -37.75
C ASP A 144 1.13 -12.00 -36.69
N ILE A 145 2.38 -11.72 -37.07
CA ILE A 145 3.43 -11.22 -36.16
C ILE A 145 2.98 -9.89 -35.54
N ARG A 146 2.53 -8.91 -36.34
CA ARG A 146 2.02 -7.64 -35.81
C ARG A 146 0.83 -7.83 -34.86
N ARG A 147 -0.08 -8.76 -35.18
CA ARG A 147 -1.21 -9.12 -34.31
C ARG A 147 -0.74 -9.71 -32.98
N LEU A 148 0.27 -10.57 -33.00
CA LEU A 148 0.84 -11.15 -31.78
C LEU A 148 1.56 -10.10 -30.94
N ASP A 149 2.35 -9.21 -31.56
CA ASP A 149 3.01 -8.09 -30.85
C ASP A 149 1.99 -7.16 -30.19
N GLU A 150 0.91 -6.82 -30.89
CA GLU A 150 -0.16 -6.01 -30.33
C GLU A 150 -0.90 -6.72 -29.20
N LEU A 151 -1.12 -8.02 -29.32
CA LEU A 151 -1.72 -8.84 -28.26
C LEU A 151 -0.83 -8.86 -27.00
N ARG A 152 0.49 -9.02 -27.18
CA ARG A 152 1.47 -8.94 -26.09
C ARG A 152 1.43 -7.59 -25.40
N LEU A 153 1.47 -6.49 -26.18
CA LEU A 153 1.50 -5.14 -25.67
C LEU A 153 0.20 -4.79 -24.93
N THR A 154 -0.95 -5.17 -25.48
CA THR A 154 -2.25 -4.98 -24.84
C THR A 154 -2.33 -5.73 -23.50
N THR A 155 -1.86 -6.98 -23.47
CA THR A 155 -1.82 -7.76 -22.23
C THR A 155 -0.87 -7.15 -21.18
N LEU A 156 0.25 -6.58 -21.63
CA LEU A 156 1.19 -5.87 -20.76
C LEU A 156 0.53 -4.62 -20.15
N GLU A 157 -0.21 -3.85 -20.95
CA GLU A 157 -0.98 -2.70 -20.45
C GLU A 157 -2.08 -3.12 -19.46
N GLU A 158 -2.77 -4.23 -19.71
CA GLU A 158 -3.77 -4.77 -18.79
C GLU A 158 -3.14 -5.24 -17.46
N ARG A 159 -1.93 -5.82 -17.52
CA ARG A 159 -1.19 -6.20 -16.31
C ARG A 159 -0.76 -4.97 -15.52
N LEU A 160 -0.21 -3.95 -16.18
CA LEU A 160 0.18 -2.67 -15.54
C LEU A 160 -1.03 -1.98 -14.90
N GLU A 161 -2.19 -1.99 -15.57
CA GLU A 161 -3.43 -1.44 -15.02
C GLU A 161 -3.88 -2.21 -13.77
N ALA A 162 -3.80 -3.54 -13.79
CA ALA A 162 -4.11 -4.39 -12.65
C ALA A 162 -3.13 -4.17 -11.48
N ASP A 163 -1.83 -4.04 -11.75
CA ASP A 163 -0.81 -3.71 -10.74
C ASP A 163 -1.03 -2.31 -10.14
N LEU A 164 -1.40 -1.30 -10.97
CA LEU A 164 -1.77 0.03 -10.48
C LEU A 164 -3.02 -0.02 -9.58
N ALA A 165 -4.04 -0.78 -9.99
CA ALA A 165 -5.26 -0.98 -9.21
C ALA A 165 -4.99 -1.75 -7.91
N ALA A 166 -4.00 -2.65 -7.89
CA ALA A 166 -3.51 -3.33 -6.70
C ALA A 166 -2.57 -2.47 -5.83
N GLY A 167 -2.32 -1.19 -6.21
CA GLY A 167 -1.51 -0.25 -5.43
C GLY A 167 0.00 -0.37 -5.58
N ARG A 168 0.51 -1.20 -6.47
CA ARG A 168 1.96 -1.43 -6.72
C ARG A 168 2.63 -0.30 -7.52
N SER A 169 2.13 0.92 -7.40
CA SER A 169 2.48 2.05 -8.29
C SER A 169 3.97 2.40 -8.30
N GLY A 170 4.63 2.40 -7.12
CA GLY A 170 6.05 2.78 -7.02
C GLY A 170 6.99 1.82 -7.74
N GLU A 171 6.67 0.52 -7.73
CA GLU A 171 7.48 -0.54 -8.34
C GLU A 171 7.41 -0.51 -9.88
N LEU A 172 6.32 0.06 -10.43
CA LEU A 172 6.07 0.09 -11.87
C LEU A 172 6.78 1.23 -12.61
N VAL A 173 7.21 2.28 -11.90
CA VAL A 173 7.78 3.47 -12.54
C VAL A 173 8.97 3.15 -13.44
N PRO A 174 9.97 2.34 -13.04
CA PRO A 174 11.11 2.03 -13.92
C PRO A 174 10.69 1.31 -15.21
N GLU A 175 9.81 0.31 -15.10
CA GLU A 175 9.30 -0.44 -16.23
C GLU A 175 8.49 0.45 -17.18
N LEU A 176 7.59 1.28 -16.65
CA LEU A 176 6.77 2.20 -17.43
C LEU A 176 7.61 3.25 -18.16
N VAL A 177 8.68 3.76 -17.55
CA VAL A 177 9.62 4.70 -18.20
C VAL A 177 10.26 4.04 -19.43
N GLU A 178 10.72 2.79 -19.30
CA GLU A 178 11.30 2.05 -20.42
C GLU A 178 10.28 1.78 -21.53
N LEU A 179 9.07 1.39 -21.17
CA LEU A 179 7.99 1.12 -22.14
C LEU A 179 7.55 2.38 -22.89
N VAL A 180 7.41 3.51 -22.20
CA VAL A 180 7.09 4.80 -22.80
C VAL A 180 8.21 5.26 -23.76
N ALA A 181 9.48 5.02 -23.41
CA ALA A 181 10.59 5.32 -24.30
C ALA A 181 10.57 4.48 -25.59
N ARG A 182 10.16 3.19 -25.50
CA ARG A 182 10.04 2.29 -26.66
C ARG A 182 8.78 2.56 -27.50
N GLN A 183 7.70 3.03 -26.85
CA GLN A 183 6.39 3.25 -27.47
C GLN A 183 5.90 4.69 -27.20
N PRO A 184 6.58 5.71 -27.75
CA PRO A 184 6.37 7.12 -27.34
C PRO A 184 5.00 7.70 -27.70
N LEU A 185 4.27 7.10 -28.64
CA LEU A 185 2.95 7.54 -29.08
C LEU A 185 1.80 6.75 -28.40
N ARG A 186 2.12 5.79 -27.54
CA ARG A 186 1.13 4.98 -26.86
C ARG A 186 0.61 5.70 -25.62
N GLU A 187 -0.48 6.44 -25.77
CA GLU A 187 -1.04 7.29 -24.71
C GLU A 187 -1.47 6.50 -23.46
N ARG A 188 -1.90 5.23 -23.61
CA ARG A 188 -2.28 4.39 -22.47
C ARG A 188 -1.09 4.12 -21.53
N LEU A 189 0.10 3.83 -22.06
CA LEU A 189 1.32 3.68 -21.25
C LEU A 189 1.70 5.00 -20.55
N ARG A 190 1.52 6.14 -21.22
CA ARG A 190 1.76 7.45 -20.61
C ARG A 190 0.77 7.75 -19.50
N ALA A 191 -0.51 7.44 -19.67
CA ALA A 191 -1.52 7.58 -18.64
C ALA A 191 -1.19 6.70 -17.42
N GLN A 192 -0.74 5.46 -17.64
CA GLN A 192 -0.30 4.56 -16.57
C GLN A 192 0.94 5.09 -15.84
N LEU A 193 1.91 5.67 -16.54
CA LEU A 193 3.07 6.30 -15.93
C LEU A 193 2.68 7.56 -15.12
N MET A 194 1.75 8.38 -15.63
CA MET A 194 1.19 9.51 -14.87
C MET A 194 0.53 9.03 -13.57
N LEU A 195 -0.28 7.98 -13.63
CA LEU A 195 -0.92 7.39 -12.46
C LEU A 195 0.11 6.81 -11.47
N ALA A 196 1.13 6.11 -11.96
CA ALA A 196 2.19 5.56 -11.14
C ALA A 196 2.96 6.64 -10.36
N HIS A 197 3.33 7.74 -11.03
CA HIS A 197 3.95 8.89 -10.39
C HIS A 197 3.00 9.56 -9.38
N TYR A 198 1.76 9.82 -9.78
CA TYR A 198 0.78 10.48 -8.93
C TYR A 198 0.47 9.68 -7.66
N HIS A 199 0.24 8.36 -7.79
CA HIS A 199 0.00 7.48 -6.64
C HIS A 199 1.23 7.37 -5.72
N SER A 200 2.44 7.53 -6.26
CA SER A 200 3.69 7.59 -5.50
C SER A 200 3.98 8.98 -4.90
N GLY A 201 3.04 9.93 -4.98
CA GLY A 201 3.19 11.29 -4.43
C GLY A 201 4.00 12.26 -5.30
N ARG A 202 4.41 11.85 -6.49
CA ARG A 202 5.26 12.60 -7.43
C ARG A 202 4.40 13.28 -8.50
N GLN A 203 3.59 14.26 -8.08
CA GLN A 203 2.62 14.93 -8.96
C GLN A 203 3.30 15.73 -10.08
N ASP A 204 4.43 16.39 -9.80
CA ASP A 204 5.20 17.14 -10.77
C ASP A 204 5.75 16.25 -11.89
N ASP A 205 6.23 15.04 -11.56
CA ASP A 205 6.67 14.06 -12.54
C ASP A 205 5.50 13.56 -13.39
N ALA A 206 4.33 13.31 -12.79
CA ALA A 206 3.12 12.93 -13.52
C ALA A 206 2.72 13.99 -14.57
N LEU A 207 2.72 15.27 -14.19
CA LEU A 207 2.41 16.38 -15.11
C LEU A 207 3.49 16.56 -16.17
N ARG A 208 4.75 16.29 -15.87
CA ARG A 208 5.85 16.31 -16.85
C ARG A 208 5.66 15.25 -17.93
N VAL A 209 5.23 14.03 -17.55
CA VAL A 209 4.90 12.98 -18.52
C VAL A 209 3.81 13.44 -19.50
N TYR A 210 2.78 14.15 -19.02
CA TYR A 210 1.74 14.71 -19.88
C TYR A 210 2.31 15.75 -20.86
N GLN A 211 3.16 16.69 -20.39
CA GLN A 211 3.76 17.71 -21.25
C GLN A 211 4.67 17.09 -22.33
N ASP A 212 5.37 15.99 -21.99
CA ASP A 212 6.17 15.24 -22.96
C ASP A 212 5.28 14.51 -23.98
N ALA A 213 4.13 13.97 -23.54
CA ALA A 213 3.15 13.40 -24.45
C ALA A 213 2.62 14.43 -25.45
N ARG A 214 2.21 15.59 -24.93
CA ARG A 214 1.67 16.69 -25.73
C ARG A 214 2.68 17.17 -26.78
N ARG A 215 3.96 17.32 -26.42
CA ARG A 215 5.03 17.70 -27.35
C ARG A 215 5.21 16.65 -28.44
N ALA A 216 5.31 15.37 -28.08
CA ALA A 216 5.51 14.28 -29.04
C ALA A 216 4.33 14.14 -30.04
N LEU A 217 3.10 14.41 -29.59
CA LEU A 217 1.91 14.41 -30.44
C LEU A 217 1.83 15.66 -31.32
N ALA A 218 2.16 16.83 -30.78
CA ALA A 218 2.17 18.09 -31.53
C ALA A 218 3.15 18.05 -32.70
N ASP A 219 4.29 17.37 -32.57
CA ASP A 219 5.26 17.15 -33.67
C ASP A 219 4.65 16.40 -34.87
N LEU A 220 3.54 15.67 -34.62
CA LEU A 220 2.76 14.95 -35.64
C LEU A 220 1.47 15.70 -36.05
N GLY A 221 1.23 16.89 -35.50
CA GLY A 221 0.00 17.65 -35.72
C GLY A 221 -1.21 17.10 -34.99
N LEU A 222 -1.00 16.33 -33.89
CA LEU A 222 -2.05 15.71 -33.10
C LEU A 222 -2.14 16.37 -31.73
N ASP A 223 -3.35 16.38 -31.16
CA ASP A 223 -3.59 16.70 -29.76
C ASP A 223 -3.68 15.43 -28.91
N PRO A 224 -3.36 15.47 -27.60
CA PRO A 224 -3.62 14.36 -26.68
C PRO A 224 -5.09 13.95 -26.69
N SER A 225 -5.35 12.66 -26.52
CA SER A 225 -6.71 12.14 -26.42
C SER A 225 -7.50 12.78 -25.27
N ALA A 226 -8.82 12.82 -25.39
CA ALA A 226 -9.70 13.33 -24.34
C ALA A 226 -9.46 12.62 -22.99
N GLN A 227 -9.11 11.33 -23.02
CA GLN A 227 -8.81 10.55 -21.80
C GLN A 227 -7.54 11.03 -21.11
N LEU A 228 -6.49 11.34 -21.86
CA LEU A 228 -5.23 11.81 -21.30
C LEU A 228 -5.35 13.26 -20.77
N GLN A 229 -6.12 14.13 -21.45
CA GLN A 229 -6.45 15.48 -21.00
C GLN A 229 -7.28 15.47 -19.71
N GLU A 230 -8.28 14.58 -19.63
CA GLU A 230 -9.09 14.43 -18.44
C GLU A 230 -8.26 13.92 -17.25
N LEU A 231 -7.33 13.00 -17.49
CA LEU A 231 -6.42 12.51 -16.45
C LEU A 231 -5.53 13.65 -15.91
N GLU A 232 -4.96 14.49 -16.77
CA GLU A 232 -4.22 15.69 -16.36
C GLU A 232 -5.09 16.58 -15.46
N SER A 233 -6.30 16.92 -15.92
CA SER A 233 -7.23 17.77 -15.20
C SER A 233 -7.58 17.20 -13.81
N ARG A 234 -7.80 15.90 -13.72
CA ARG A 234 -8.07 15.21 -12.45
C ARG A 234 -6.87 15.17 -11.53
N ILE A 235 -5.66 15.02 -12.06
CA ILE A 235 -4.41 15.10 -11.27
C ILE A 235 -4.23 16.52 -10.72
N LEU A 236 -4.50 17.57 -11.51
CA LEU A 236 -4.42 18.96 -11.07
C LEU A 236 -5.42 19.29 -9.96
N ARG A 237 -6.63 18.71 -10.02
CA ARG A 237 -7.69 18.91 -9.02
C ARG A 237 -7.59 17.95 -7.83
N HIS A 238 -6.60 17.04 -7.81
CA HIS A 238 -6.49 15.96 -6.81
C HIS A 238 -7.72 15.02 -6.77
N GLU A 239 -8.40 14.83 -7.89
CA GLU A 239 -9.62 14.02 -8.03
C GLU A 239 -9.35 12.58 -8.49
N VAL A 240 -8.08 12.19 -8.68
CA VAL A 240 -7.75 10.79 -9.03
C VAL A 240 -7.81 9.95 -7.75
N PRO A 241 -8.76 9.00 -7.65
CA PRO A 241 -8.82 8.10 -6.51
C PRO A 241 -7.55 7.28 -6.45
N ARG A 242 -6.97 7.14 -5.27
CA ARG A 242 -5.94 6.13 -5.07
C ARG A 242 -6.60 4.76 -5.02
N PRO A 243 -5.96 3.74 -5.61
CA PRO A 243 -6.42 2.38 -5.42
C PRO A 243 -6.57 2.11 -3.92
N ARG A 244 -7.73 1.65 -3.50
CA ARG A 244 -7.83 1.00 -2.20
C ARG A 244 -6.95 -0.22 -2.31
N LEU A 245 -5.90 -0.27 -1.51
CA LEU A 245 -5.12 -1.48 -1.33
C LEU A 245 -6.10 -2.53 -0.80
N SER A 246 -6.63 -3.36 -1.69
CA SER A 246 -7.27 -4.61 -1.29
C SER A 246 -6.12 -5.53 -0.92
N ALA A 247 -5.73 -5.51 0.34
CA ALA A 247 -4.61 -6.27 0.81
C ALA A 247 -5.06 -7.62 1.35
N PRO A 248 -4.42 -8.72 0.91
CA PRO A 248 -3.88 -9.67 1.85
C PRO A 248 -2.36 -9.52 2.08
N ASP A 249 -1.59 -9.04 1.10
CA ASP A 249 -0.12 -9.07 1.23
C ASP A 249 0.52 -7.79 1.81
N VAL A 250 -0.12 -6.62 1.70
CA VAL A 250 0.43 -5.37 2.28
C VAL A 250 0.14 -5.30 3.77
N ASP A 251 -1.00 -5.85 4.22
CA ASP A 251 -1.32 -5.94 5.64
C ASP A 251 -0.34 -6.87 6.35
N ASP A 252 0.03 -8.00 5.75
CA ASP A 252 0.98 -8.94 6.32
C ASP A 252 2.37 -8.30 6.51
N ALA A 253 2.91 -7.64 5.49
CA ALA A 253 4.21 -6.95 5.59
C ALA A 253 4.19 -5.80 6.60
N HIS A 254 3.08 -5.04 6.68
CA HIS A 254 2.91 -4.00 7.67
C HIS A 254 2.93 -4.56 9.09
N PHE A 255 2.13 -5.61 9.36
CA PHE A 255 2.08 -6.22 10.68
C PHE A 255 3.40 -6.87 11.06
N GLU A 256 4.09 -7.54 10.12
CA GLU A 256 5.43 -8.09 10.35
C GLU A 256 6.44 -7.00 10.74
N GLU A 257 6.46 -5.86 10.04
CA GLU A 257 7.35 -4.74 10.35
C GLU A 257 7.03 -4.10 11.71
N VAL A 258 5.75 -3.87 12.02
CA VAL A 258 5.33 -3.31 13.30
C VAL A 258 5.68 -4.26 14.45
N VAL A 259 5.42 -5.56 14.29
CA VAL A 259 5.78 -6.59 15.26
C VAL A 259 7.29 -6.70 15.42
N ALA A 260 8.06 -6.67 14.33
CA ALA A 260 9.52 -6.66 14.38
C ALA A 260 10.07 -5.44 15.15
N ALA A 261 9.52 -4.24 14.90
CA ALA A 261 9.86 -3.03 15.63
C ALA A 261 9.51 -3.13 17.12
N MET A 262 8.36 -3.75 17.44
CA MET A 262 7.90 -3.99 18.81
C MET A 262 8.83 -4.97 19.55
N LEU A 263 9.13 -6.11 18.94
CA LEU A 263 10.02 -7.13 19.50
C LEU A 263 11.49 -6.68 19.59
N ALA A 264 11.92 -5.78 18.71
CA ALA A 264 13.21 -5.10 18.83
C ALA A 264 13.23 -4.06 19.96
N GLY A 265 12.11 -3.88 20.63
CA GLY A 265 11.95 -2.87 21.67
C GLY A 265 12.06 -1.46 21.13
N ARG A 266 11.78 -1.15 19.88
CA ARG A 266 11.93 0.16 19.21
C ARG A 266 10.62 0.75 18.72
N LEU A 267 9.47 0.24 19.12
CA LEU A 267 8.16 0.81 18.82
C LEU A 267 7.68 1.70 19.96
N VAL A 268 7.14 2.86 19.62
CA VAL A 268 6.42 3.75 20.54
C VAL A 268 4.99 3.94 20.01
N PRO A 269 4.00 3.27 20.61
CA PRO A 269 2.61 3.54 20.32
C PRO A 269 2.20 4.93 20.82
N VAL A 270 1.43 5.65 19.99
CA VAL A 270 0.86 6.97 20.32
C VAL A 270 -0.65 6.87 20.15
N LEU A 271 -1.35 6.86 21.27
CA LEU A 271 -2.81 6.74 21.30
C LEU A 271 -3.43 8.13 21.19
N GLY A 272 -4.33 8.30 20.22
CA GLY A 272 -5.12 9.52 20.05
C GLY A 272 -6.23 9.63 21.10
N ALA A 273 -6.86 10.80 21.13
CA ALA A 273 -8.03 11.08 21.97
C ALA A 273 -9.26 11.31 21.10
N ASP A 274 -10.42 10.86 21.54
CA ASP A 274 -11.71 11.30 20.98
C ASP A 274 -12.16 12.58 21.68
N THR A 275 -11.56 13.69 21.26
CA THR A 275 -11.85 15.02 21.82
C THR A 275 -13.14 15.60 21.24
N ALA A 276 -13.65 15.08 20.11
CA ALA A 276 -14.85 15.59 19.46
C ALA A 276 -16.10 15.30 20.29
N ALA A 277 -16.25 14.09 20.81
CA ALA A 277 -17.37 13.72 21.68
C ALA A 277 -17.39 14.58 22.97
N LEU A 278 -16.21 14.79 23.56
CA LEU A 278 -16.07 15.62 24.75
C LEU A 278 -16.41 17.10 24.48
N GLY A 279 -15.99 17.64 23.32
CA GLY A 279 -16.32 18.99 22.88
C GLY A 279 -17.82 19.19 22.64
N GLU A 280 -18.50 18.22 22.05
CA GLU A 280 -19.95 18.25 21.81
C GLU A 280 -20.75 18.21 23.12
N GLU A 281 -20.36 17.35 24.05
CA GLU A 281 -21.00 17.22 25.35
C GLU A 281 -20.83 18.53 26.19
N LEU A 282 -19.60 19.07 26.22
CA LEU A 282 -19.31 20.32 26.92
C LEU A 282 -20.07 21.50 26.30
N ALA A 283 -20.14 21.58 24.95
CA ALA A 283 -20.89 22.62 24.25
C ALA A 283 -22.38 22.56 24.60
N THR A 284 -22.96 21.36 24.66
CA THR A 284 -24.36 21.12 24.99
C THR A 284 -24.66 21.56 26.43
N ARG A 285 -23.83 21.17 27.39
CA ARG A 285 -24.02 21.48 28.82
C ARG A 285 -23.93 22.99 29.14
N PHE A 286 -23.04 23.69 28.46
CA PHE A 286 -22.83 25.11 28.68
C PHE A 286 -23.53 26.03 27.66
N GLY A 287 -24.30 25.47 26.74
CA GLY A 287 -25.08 26.24 25.76
C GLY A 287 -24.20 27.03 24.80
N TYR A 288 -23.09 26.47 24.35
CA TYR A 288 -22.22 27.09 23.37
C TYR A 288 -22.92 27.16 22.00
N ALA A 289 -23.12 28.37 21.49
CA ALA A 289 -24.00 28.65 20.36
C ALA A 289 -23.30 28.68 19.00
N ASP A 290 -21.98 28.62 18.94
CA ASP A 290 -21.21 28.63 17.70
C ASP A 290 -21.27 27.25 17.03
N ASP A 291 -21.02 27.17 15.71
CA ASP A 291 -21.01 25.91 14.94
C ASP A 291 -19.79 25.02 15.22
N SER A 292 -18.72 25.61 15.75
CA SER A 292 -17.50 24.85 16.09
C SER A 292 -17.73 23.99 17.33
N ARG A 293 -17.35 22.73 17.27
CA ARG A 293 -17.35 21.78 18.41
C ARG A 293 -15.92 21.38 18.81
N ASP A 294 -14.94 22.18 18.39
CA ASP A 294 -13.54 22.00 18.81
C ASP A 294 -13.45 22.17 20.33
N LEU A 295 -12.92 21.13 20.99
CA LEU A 295 -12.85 21.08 22.45
C LEU A 295 -12.11 22.29 23.03
N SER A 296 -11.00 22.71 22.43
CA SER A 296 -10.17 23.79 22.95
C SER A 296 -10.93 25.12 22.94
N ARG A 297 -11.74 25.38 21.91
CA ARG A 297 -12.55 26.56 21.77
C ARG A 297 -13.76 26.54 22.70
N VAL A 298 -14.45 25.41 22.80
CA VAL A 298 -15.57 25.25 23.74
C VAL A 298 -15.10 25.43 25.20
N ALA A 299 -13.99 24.77 25.54
CA ALA A 299 -13.38 24.90 26.87
C ALA A 299 -12.96 26.36 27.20
N GLN A 300 -12.38 27.05 26.19
CA GLN A 300 -12.05 28.49 26.34
C GLN A 300 -13.29 29.34 26.63
N PHE A 301 -14.39 29.10 25.90
CA PHE A 301 -15.65 29.79 26.16
C PHE A 301 -16.16 29.55 27.59
N VAL A 302 -16.14 28.29 28.05
CA VAL A 302 -16.58 27.94 29.41
C VAL A 302 -15.67 28.62 30.46
N ALA A 303 -14.36 28.57 30.26
CA ALA A 303 -13.38 29.20 31.15
C ALA A 303 -13.62 30.73 31.28
N LEU A 304 -13.90 31.41 30.16
CA LEU A 304 -14.16 32.85 30.13
C LEU A 304 -15.53 33.22 30.71
N THR A 305 -16.55 32.39 30.57
CA THR A 305 -17.93 32.72 30.97
C THR A 305 -18.29 32.21 32.34
N LYS A 306 -17.75 31.10 32.79
CA LYS A 306 -18.04 30.42 34.06
C LYS A 306 -16.85 30.36 35.01
N GLY A 307 -15.64 30.51 34.47
CA GLY A 307 -14.40 30.39 35.22
C GLY A 307 -13.73 29.02 35.04
N ALA A 308 -12.43 28.93 35.34
CA ALA A 308 -11.63 27.72 35.18
C ALA A 308 -12.05 26.59 36.17
N GLY A 309 -12.51 26.91 37.37
CA GLY A 309 -12.97 25.91 38.35
C GLY A 309 -14.15 25.09 37.84
N PRO A 310 -15.28 25.68 37.46
CA PRO A 310 -16.42 24.97 36.89
C PRO A 310 -16.10 24.19 35.63
N LEU A 311 -15.20 24.67 34.77
CA LEU A 311 -14.71 23.90 33.62
C LEU A 311 -13.98 22.63 34.06
N HIS A 312 -13.09 22.76 35.03
CA HIS A 312 -12.30 21.66 35.58
C HIS A 312 -13.19 20.60 36.24
N ASP A 313 -14.12 21.01 37.07
CA ASP A 313 -15.07 20.13 37.76
C ASP A 313 -15.91 19.34 36.74
N GLU A 314 -16.38 20.00 35.69
CA GLU A 314 -17.19 19.37 34.65
C GLU A 314 -16.38 18.39 33.78
N LEU A 315 -15.15 18.76 33.40
CA LEU A 315 -14.25 17.88 32.67
C LEU A 315 -13.92 16.62 33.49
N HIS A 316 -13.65 16.77 34.78
CA HIS A 316 -13.47 15.62 35.68
C HIS A 316 -14.71 14.75 35.72
N ALA A 317 -15.90 15.33 35.90
CA ALA A 317 -17.14 14.53 35.93
C ALA A 317 -17.41 13.78 34.63
N LEU A 318 -17.11 14.38 33.47
CA LEU A 318 -17.28 13.78 32.16
C LEU A 318 -16.26 12.65 31.93
N LEU A 319 -15.01 12.85 32.28
CA LEU A 319 -13.93 11.90 32.05
C LEU A 319 -13.94 10.73 33.04
N ASP A 320 -14.39 10.96 34.31
CA ASP A 320 -14.55 9.89 35.31
C ASP A 320 -15.75 8.96 34.99
N ALA A 321 -16.82 9.52 34.39
CA ALA A 321 -18.08 8.79 34.22
C ALA A 321 -18.10 7.79 33.06
N THR A 322 -17.16 7.82 32.12
CA THR A 322 -17.43 7.31 30.78
C THR A 322 -16.47 6.29 30.20
N VAL A 323 -15.33 5.97 30.79
CA VAL A 323 -14.33 5.29 29.96
C VAL A 323 -14.06 3.84 30.36
N ALA A 324 -14.84 2.95 29.76
CA ALA A 324 -14.46 1.54 29.67
C ALA A 324 -13.28 1.36 28.68
N PRO A 325 -12.24 0.59 29.04
CA PRO A 325 -11.14 0.31 28.12
C PRO A 325 -11.61 -0.31 26.80
N THR A 326 -11.17 0.24 25.67
CA THR A 326 -11.43 -0.31 24.33
C THR A 326 -10.62 -1.56 24.07
N ALA A 327 -10.86 -2.27 22.97
CA ALA A 327 -10.04 -3.40 22.54
C ALA A 327 -8.55 -3.03 22.39
N LEU A 328 -8.28 -1.82 21.91
CA LEU A 328 -6.93 -1.27 21.77
C LEU A 328 -6.22 -1.12 23.13
N HIS A 329 -6.90 -0.56 24.13
CA HIS A 329 -6.35 -0.42 25.49
C HIS A 329 -6.05 -1.78 26.11
N ARG A 330 -6.98 -2.74 26.00
CA ARG A 330 -6.79 -4.11 26.47
C ARG A 330 -5.64 -4.83 25.77
N PHE A 331 -5.47 -4.60 24.46
CA PHE A 331 -4.35 -5.14 23.72
C PHE A 331 -3.01 -4.69 24.30
N PHE A 332 -2.80 -3.37 24.50
CA PHE A 332 -1.55 -2.86 25.06
C PHE A 332 -1.34 -3.26 26.53
N ALA A 333 -2.41 -3.42 27.28
CA ALA A 333 -2.34 -3.90 28.66
C ALA A 333 -1.97 -5.39 28.77
N ALA A 334 -2.30 -6.18 27.75
CA ALA A 334 -1.96 -7.61 27.70
C ALA A 334 -0.54 -7.89 27.16
N LEU A 335 0.17 -6.89 26.63
CA LEU A 335 1.50 -7.06 26.03
C LEU A 335 2.63 -7.31 27.03
N PRO A 336 2.71 -6.65 28.21
CA PRO A 336 3.88 -6.73 29.07
C PRO A 336 4.31 -8.15 29.43
N PRO A 337 3.42 -9.11 29.76
CA PRO A 337 3.81 -10.51 30.01
C PRO A 337 4.48 -11.16 28.80
N ALA A 338 3.90 -10.98 27.61
CA ALA A 338 4.40 -11.58 26.37
C ALA A 338 5.76 -10.99 25.93
N LEU A 339 6.02 -9.72 26.24
CA LEU A 339 7.32 -9.08 26.00
C LEU A 339 8.37 -9.56 27.01
N ARG A 340 8.01 -9.68 28.28
CA ARG A 340 8.91 -10.22 29.33
C ARG A 340 9.38 -11.64 29.01
N GLU A 341 8.45 -12.52 28.57
CA GLU A 341 8.79 -13.90 28.17
C GLU A 341 9.81 -13.94 27.02
N ARG A 342 9.81 -12.92 26.15
CA ARG A 342 10.73 -12.80 25.02
C ARG A 342 12.00 -12.00 25.32
N GLY A 343 12.18 -11.54 26.58
CA GLY A 343 13.32 -10.71 26.97
C GLY A 343 13.33 -9.32 26.34
N VAL A 344 12.18 -8.82 25.91
CA VAL A 344 12.01 -7.49 25.33
C VAL A 344 11.71 -6.48 26.44
N PRO A 345 12.31 -5.26 26.43
CA PRO A 345 11.97 -4.21 27.38
C PRO A 345 10.48 -3.85 27.33
N HIS A 346 9.96 -3.38 28.44
CA HIS A 346 8.60 -2.84 28.51
C HIS A 346 8.41 -1.65 27.58
N GLN A 347 7.15 -1.30 27.27
CA GLN A 347 6.83 -0.26 26.32
C GLN A 347 6.76 1.13 26.94
N LEU A 348 7.13 2.14 26.13
CA LEU A 348 6.74 3.52 26.32
C LEU A 348 5.44 3.73 25.52
N LEU A 349 4.32 3.92 26.24
CA LEU A 349 3.03 4.24 25.64
C LEU A 349 2.79 5.75 25.76
N VAL A 350 2.62 6.43 24.65
CA VAL A 350 2.32 7.87 24.62
C VAL A 350 0.84 8.06 24.39
N THR A 351 0.20 8.96 25.11
CA THR A 351 -1.22 9.26 24.90
C THR A 351 -1.50 10.76 24.93
N ALA A 352 -2.42 11.17 24.05
CA ALA A 352 -3.06 12.48 24.08
C ALA A 352 -4.44 12.44 24.75
N ALA A 353 -4.89 11.28 25.23
CA ALA A 353 -6.16 11.14 25.93
C ALA A 353 -6.09 11.73 27.34
N TYR A 354 -7.16 12.39 27.71
CA TYR A 354 -7.32 12.96 29.05
C TYR A 354 -7.81 11.94 30.08
N ASP A 355 -8.50 10.90 29.60
CA ASP A 355 -9.10 9.85 30.43
C ASP A 355 -8.07 8.88 31.02
N LEU A 356 -8.55 7.90 31.78
CA LEU A 356 -7.76 6.87 32.46
C LEU A 356 -7.98 5.47 31.87
N ALA A 357 -8.52 5.35 30.65
CA ALA A 357 -8.87 4.06 30.07
C ALA A 357 -7.67 3.11 29.88
N LEU A 358 -6.53 3.65 29.49
CA LEU A 358 -5.30 2.89 29.34
C LEU A 358 -4.77 2.41 30.70
N GLU A 359 -4.73 3.32 31.67
CA GLU A 359 -4.32 3.00 33.04
C GLU A 359 -5.26 1.96 33.67
N GLN A 360 -6.57 2.09 33.47
CA GLN A 360 -7.54 1.11 33.95
C GLN A 360 -7.32 -0.27 33.30
N ALA A 361 -7.08 -0.30 32.00
CA ALA A 361 -6.77 -1.56 31.31
C ALA A 361 -5.52 -2.26 31.87
N LEU A 362 -4.47 -1.51 32.17
CA LEU A 362 -3.24 -2.01 32.78
C LEU A 362 -3.50 -2.55 34.20
N LEU A 363 -4.29 -1.84 35.00
CA LEU A 363 -4.71 -2.29 36.34
C LEU A 363 -5.54 -3.57 36.27
N ASP A 364 -6.51 -3.65 35.35
CA ASP A 364 -7.35 -4.84 35.13
C ASP A 364 -6.52 -6.05 34.70
N ALA A 365 -5.42 -5.82 33.96
CA ALA A 365 -4.46 -6.84 33.57
C ALA A 365 -3.48 -7.23 34.71
N GLY A 366 -3.52 -6.55 35.84
CA GLY A 366 -2.61 -6.77 36.97
C GLY A 366 -1.17 -6.32 36.74
N GLU A 367 -0.97 -5.38 35.81
CA GLU A 367 0.35 -4.89 35.45
C GLU A 367 0.72 -3.62 36.25
N GLU A 368 1.94 -3.60 36.78
CA GLU A 368 2.52 -2.39 37.37
C GLU A 368 3.05 -1.47 36.29
N PHE A 369 2.76 -0.18 36.37
CA PHE A 369 3.21 0.83 35.43
C PHE A 369 3.52 2.17 36.10
N ASP A 370 4.35 2.96 35.45
CA ASP A 370 4.66 4.34 35.83
C ASP A 370 3.89 5.31 34.90
N VAL A 371 3.41 6.41 35.45
CA VAL A 371 2.79 7.48 34.66
C VAL A 371 3.67 8.74 34.72
N VAL A 372 3.99 9.29 33.56
CA VAL A 372 4.69 10.58 33.42
C VAL A 372 3.74 11.56 32.75
N ALA A 373 3.28 12.58 33.46
CA ALA A 373 2.27 13.51 32.99
C ALA A 373 2.77 14.96 32.99
N TYR A 374 2.42 15.72 31.96
CA TYR A 374 2.71 17.15 31.86
C TYR A 374 1.90 17.95 32.88
N LEU A 375 2.53 18.99 33.47
CA LEU A 375 1.93 19.91 34.42
C LEU A 375 1.62 21.27 33.73
N PRO A 376 0.35 21.54 33.34
CA PRO A 376 0.00 22.75 32.60
C PRO A 376 -0.16 23.98 33.47
N SER A 377 -0.30 23.81 34.79
CA SER A 377 -0.65 24.89 35.71
C SER A 377 0.15 24.82 37.02
N GLY A 378 -0.01 25.82 37.87
CA GLY A 378 0.61 25.88 39.18
C GLY A 378 2.07 26.32 39.15
N ARG A 379 2.79 26.06 40.26
CA ARG A 379 4.19 26.44 40.47
C ARG A 379 5.15 25.70 39.57
N ASP A 380 4.77 24.47 39.20
CA ASP A 380 5.60 23.54 38.41
C ASP A 380 5.16 23.46 36.95
N ARG A 381 4.46 24.48 36.46
CA ARG A 381 4.02 24.60 35.06
C ARG A 381 5.19 24.41 34.10
N GLY A 382 4.96 23.58 33.07
CA GLY A 382 5.95 23.31 32.05
C GLY A 382 6.84 22.11 32.35
N ARG A 383 6.73 21.51 33.55
CA ARG A 383 7.43 20.30 33.97
C ARG A 383 6.58 19.07 33.78
N PHE A 384 7.12 17.92 34.14
CA PHE A 384 6.41 16.66 34.21
C PHE A 384 6.41 16.14 35.64
N CYS A 385 5.36 15.43 36.02
CA CYS A 385 5.32 14.64 37.25
C CYS A 385 5.42 13.14 36.93
N HIS A 386 6.05 12.39 37.79
CA HIS A 386 6.10 10.93 37.78
C HIS A 386 5.21 10.39 38.89
N ARG A 387 4.26 9.54 38.55
CA ARG A 387 3.44 8.77 39.48
C ARG A 387 3.85 7.30 39.44
N GLU A 388 4.25 6.78 40.59
CA GLU A 388 4.60 5.40 40.79
C GLU A 388 3.38 4.47 40.96
N PRO A 389 3.50 3.15 40.79
CA PRO A 389 2.43 2.20 41.07
C PRO A 389 1.90 2.27 42.52
N SER A 390 2.74 2.70 43.45
CA SER A 390 2.37 2.95 44.87
C SER A 390 1.39 4.13 45.05
N GLY A 391 1.17 4.94 43.99
CA GLY A 391 0.43 6.19 44.05
C GLY A 391 1.27 7.41 44.46
N ALA A 392 2.55 7.22 44.82
CA ALA A 392 3.44 8.33 45.13
C ALA A 392 3.70 9.16 43.86
N THR A 393 3.64 10.50 44.01
CA THR A 393 3.84 11.44 42.88
C THR A 393 5.00 12.37 43.18
N HIS A 394 5.91 12.52 42.20
CA HIS A 394 7.10 13.32 42.27
C HIS A 394 7.20 14.26 41.08
N VAL A 395 7.48 15.54 41.29
CA VAL A 395 7.78 16.47 40.19
C VAL A 395 9.18 16.20 39.69
N ILE A 396 9.36 16.10 38.37
CA ILE A 396 10.66 15.89 37.74
C ILE A 396 11.38 17.23 37.63
N ASP A 397 12.16 17.56 38.65
CA ASP A 397 12.88 18.83 38.74
C ASP A 397 14.14 18.86 37.85
N VAL A 398 14.87 17.75 37.79
CA VAL A 398 16.11 17.62 37.02
C VAL A 398 16.04 16.39 36.12
N PRO A 399 15.56 16.53 34.87
CA PRO A 399 15.35 15.39 33.95
C PRO A 399 16.59 14.50 33.73
N ASN A 400 17.78 15.08 33.78
CA ASN A 400 19.04 14.37 33.55
C ASN A 400 19.41 13.37 34.67
N THR A 401 18.98 13.61 35.90
CA THR A 401 19.29 12.76 37.04
C THR A 401 18.18 11.75 37.34
N TYR A 402 17.02 11.93 36.75
CA TYR A 402 15.83 11.10 36.98
C TYR A 402 15.86 9.75 36.26
N ALA A 403 16.90 9.51 35.45
CA ALA A 403 16.99 8.30 34.60
C ALA A 403 17.12 6.98 35.39
N THR A 404 17.47 7.02 36.68
CA THR A 404 17.58 5.82 37.53
C THR A 404 16.24 5.39 38.14
N GLU A 405 15.28 6.26 38.19
CA GLU A 405 13.95 6.01 38.81
C GLU A 405 12.93 5.51 37.79
N LEU A 406 13.08 5.90 36.51
CA LEU A 406 12.24 5.48 35.40
C LEU A 406 13.01 4.52 34.49
N SER A 407 12.58 3.25 34.41
CA SER A 407 13.24 2.26 33.56
C SER A 407 12.23 1.37 32.85
N LEU A 408 12.30 1.35 31.52
CA LEU A 408 11.55 0.44 30.66
C LEU A 408 11.98 -1.04 30.81
N GLU A 409 13.08 -1.30 31.50
CA GLU A 409 13.46 -2.67 31.87
C GLU A 409 12.64 -3.21 33.06
N ARG A 410 12.05 -2.33 33.84
CA ARG A 410 11.30 -2.68 35.02
C ARG A 410 9.79 -2.71 34.77
N ARG A 411 9.25 -1.66 34.14
CA ARG A 411 7.80 -1.46 34.00
C ARG A 411 7.45 -0.69 32.74
N THR A 412 6.21 -0.83 32.28
CA THR A 412 5.59 0.00 31.26
C THR A 412 5.49 1.43 31.74
N ILE A 413 5.77 2.40 30.87
CA ILE A 413 5.64 3.83 31.17
C ILE A 413 4.55 4.41 30.28
N VAL A 414 3.57 5.06 30.88
CA VAL A 414 2.52 5.86 30.20
C VAL A 414 2.92 7.31 30.22
N LEU A 415 3.15 7.92 29.05
CA LEU A 415 3.51 9.34 28.91
C LEU A 415 2.30 10.14 28.43
N LYS A 416 1.76 11.00 29.32
CA LYS A 416 0.61 11.88 29.05
C LYS A 416 1.10 13.28 28.69
N LEU A 417 1.03 13.64 27.40
CA LEU A 417 1.60 14.88 26.88
C LEU A 417 0.74 16.12 27.14
N GLN A 418 -0.54 15.96 27.38
CA GLN A 418 -1.49 17.05 27.61
C GLN A 418 -1.99 17.15 29.06
N GLY A 419 -1.26 16.55 29.99
CA GLY A 419 -1.68 16.44 31.38
C GLY A 419 -2.61 15.25 31.64
N GLY A 420 -3.19 15.19 32.81
CA GLY A 420 -4.06 14.09 33.22
C GLY A 420 -4.91 14.47 34.44
N LEU A 421 -5.96 13.70 34.70
CA LEU A 421 -6.91 13.91 35.79
C LEU A 421 -6.24 13.83 37.17
N ASP A 422 -5.15 13.10 37.30
CA ASP A 422 -4.55 12.68 38.57
C ASP A 422 -3.52 13.65 39.17
N GLY A 423 -3.51 14.91 38.84
CA GLY A 423 -2.64 15.74 39.68
C GLY A 423 -1.97 16.97 39.12
N GLY A 424 -2.40 17.51 38.02
CA GLY A 424 -1.73 18.72 37.51
C GLY A 424 -2.58 19.61 36.62
N GLY A 425 -3.80 19.16 36.31
CA GLY A 425 -4.68 19.83 35.36
C GLY A 425 -4.48 19.32 33.91
N LEU A 426 -5.28 19.87 33.03
CA LEU A 426 -5.37 19.48 31.61
C LEU A 426 -4.99 20.65 30.71
N VAL A 427 -4.30 20.38 29.61
CA VAL A 427 -4.10 21.34 28.51
C VAL A 427 -5.34 21.24 27.62
N VAL A 428 -6.34 22.08 27.85
CA VAL A 428 -7.64 21.95 27.18
C VAL A 428 -8.16 23.23 26.56
N THR A 429 -7.89 24.41 27.15
CA THR A 429 -8.31 25.71 26.60
C THR A 429 -7.32 26.20 25.54
N GLU A 430 -7.76 27.13 24.67
CA GLU A 430 -6.85 27.81 23.74
C GLU A 430 -5.68 28.51 24.48
N ASP A 431 -5.95 29.12 25.65
CA ASP A 431 -4.92 29.74 26.47
C ASP A 431 -3.93 28.71 27.04
N ASP A 432 -4.41 27.51 27.44
CA ASP A 432 -3.52 26.43 27.87
C ASP A 432 -2.59 25.99 26.73
N PHE A 433 -3.10 25.86 25.51
CA PHE A 433 -2.29 25.52 24.35
C PHE A 433 -1.28 26.60 23.98
N ILE A 434 -1.63 27.86 24.08
CA ILE A 434 -0.67 28.98 23.94
C ILE A 434 0.43 28.84 24.99
N GLY A 435 0.04 28.58 26.22
CA GLY A 435 1.00 28.33 27.30
C GLY A 435 1.85 27.10 27.12
N TYR A 436 1.26 26.04 26.55
CA TYR A 436 1.96 24.81 26.20
C TYR A 436 3.01 25.05 25.10
N LEU A 437 2.72 25.87 24.07
CA LEU A 437 3.67 26.30 23.04
C LEU A 437 4.88 27.04 23.60
N THR A 438 4.64 27.92 24.54
CA THR A 438 5.69 28.81 25.09
C THR A 438 6.58 28.13 26.15
N ALA A 439 6.22 26.94 26.62
CA ALA A 439 6.95 26.19 27.65
C ALA A 439 8.22 25.45 27.15
N GLY A 440 8.63 25.65 25.90
CA GLY A 440 9.84 25.01 25.33
C GLY A 440 9.63 23.58 24.84
N ASP A 441 10.73 22.92 24.47
CA ASP A 441 10.74 21.57 23.91
C ASP A 441 10.42 20.50 25.00
N VAL A 442 9.53 19.55 24.68
CA VAL A 442 9.22 18.41 25.55
C VAL A 442 10.46 17.57 25.85
N SER A 443 11.36 17.42 24.88
CA SER A 443 12.55 16.61 25.04
C SER A 443 13.52 17.13 26.12
N GLY A 444 13.46 18.43 26.44
CA GLY A 444 14.21 19.04 27.53
C GLY A 444 13.53 18.93 28.89
N ALA A 445 12.23 18.64 28.93
CA ALA A 445 11.43 18.59 30.16
C ALA A 445 11.17 17.17 30.68
N ILE A 446 11.30 16.14 29.84
CA ILE A 446 11.18 14.72 30.21
C ILE A 446 12.56 14.10 30.52
N PRO A 447 12.61 13.00 31.29
CA PRO A 447 13.85 12.26 31.54
C PRO A 447 14.60 11.89 30.26
N VAL A 448 15.92 12.04 30.29
CA VAL A 448 16.79 11.81 29.12
C VAL A 448 16.59 10.43 28.51
N ALA A 449 16.31 9.41 29.33
CA ALA A 449 16.04 8.05 28.86
C ALA A 449 14.78 8.00 27.96
N LEU A 450 13.70 8.70 28.33
CA LEU A 450 12.47 8.78 27.54
C LEU A 450 12.67 9.62 26.27
N ALA A 451 13.35 10.75 26.37
CA ALA A 451 13.70 11.57 25.21
C ALA A 451 14.56 10.82 24.18
N ALA A 452 15.55 10.06 24.66
CA ALA A 452 16.37 9.21 23.81
C ALA A 452 15.55 8.10 23.15
N ARG A 453 14.57 7.55 23.89
CA ARG A 453 13.64 6.54 23.36
C ARG A 453 12.79 7.10 22.24
N LEU A 454 12.15 8.26 22.44
CA LEU A 454 11.34 8.93 21.41
C LEU A 454 12.14 9.20 20.14
N ARG A 455 13.37 9.67 20.23
CA ARG A 455 14.22 9.99 19.08
C ARG A 455 14.73 8.77 18.29
N ARG A 456 14.76 7.57 18.90
CA ARG A 456 15.34 6.35 18.30
C ARG A 456 14.33 5.25 18.04
N SER A 457 13.04 5.60 18.02
CA SER A 457 11.96 4.64 17.85
C SER A 457 11.13 4.90 16.60
N HIS A 458 10.48 3.85 16.13
CA HIS A 458 9.37 3.91 15.20
C HIS A 458 8.12 4.36 15.96
N PHE A 459 7.27 5.18 15.35
CA PHE A 459 6.00 5.58 15.95
C PHE A 459 4.85 4.84 15.29
N LEU A 460 3.89 4.41 16.11
CA LEU A 460 2.63 3.87 15.67
C LEU A 460 1.49 4.73 16.23
N PHE A 461 0.95 5.62 15.39
CA PHE A 461 -0.16 6.49 15.75
C PHE A 461 -1.48 5.76 15.58
N LEU A 462 -2.26 5.67 16.63
CA LEU A 462 -3.50 4.91 16.69
C LEU A 462 -4.67 5.82 17.04
N GLY A 463 -5.58 6.06 16.08
CA GLY A 463 -6.69 6.98 16.26
C GLY A 463 -6.28 8.45 16.42
N TYR A 464 -5.06 8.79 16.02
CA TYR A 464 -4.54 10.15 16.12
C TYR A 464 -5.02 10.99 14.93
N GLY A 465 -6.25 11.51 15.03
CA GLY A 465 -6.86 12.38 14.02
C GLY A 465 -6.26 13.79 14.06
N MET A 466 -6.13 14.41 12.87
CA MET A 466 -5.62 15.78 12.71
C MET A 466 -6.75 16.82 12.59
N ARG A 467 -7.94 16.51 13.11
CA ARG A 467 -9.10 17.41 13.06
C ARG A 467 -8.83 18.68 13.85
N GLU A 468 -8.18 18.53 14.99
CA GLU A 468 -7.84 19.63 15.89
C GLU A 468 -6.39 20.07 15.70
N TRP A 469 -6.19 21.39 15.66
CA TRP A 469 -4.85 21.97 15.54
C TRP A 469 -3.96 21.65 16.77
N SER A 470 -4.59 21.45 17.92
CA SER A 470 -3.94 21.12 19.19
C SER A 470 -3.12 19.82 19.11
N LEU A 471 -3.63 18.80 18.39
CA LEU A 471 -2.91 17.54 18.21
C LEU A 471 -1.66 17.70 17.33
N ARG A 472 -1.69 18.60 16.34
CA ARG A 472 -0.50 18.95 15.55
C ARG A 472 0.59 19.58 16.41
N LEU A 473 0.18 20.39 17.37
CA LEU A 473 1.06 21.04 18.31
C LEU A 473 1.80 20.05 19.20
N VAL A 474 1.09 19.04 19.69
CA VAL A 474 1.70 17.97 20.50
C VAL A 474 2.77 17.22 19.70
N LEU A 475 2.50 16.93 18.44
CA LEU A 475 3.49 16.29 17.55
C LEU A 475 4.70 17.19 17.27
N ASP A 476 4.47 18.47 17.01
CA ASP A 476 5.54 19.44 16.78
C ASP A 476 6.47 19.54 18.00
N ARG A 477 5.91 19.59 19.19
CA ARG A 477 6.69 19.57 20.44
C ARG A 477 7.41 18.25 20.70
N MET A 478 6.84 17.13 20.27
CA MET A 478 7.46 15.81 20.43
C MET A 478 8.65 15.61 19.50
N TRP A 479 8.56 16.15 18.28
CA TRP A 479 9.58 16.00 17.23
C TRP A 479 10.49 17.22 17.04
N GLY A 480 10.19 18.36 17.68
CA GLY A 480 10.97 19.60 17.50
C GLY A 480 10.89 20.15 16.08
N GLY A 481 9.78 19.92 15.36
CA GLY A 481 9.59 20.34 13.96
C GLY A 481 10.28 19.47 12.92
N GLU A 482 11.02 18.43 13.31
CA GLU A 482 11.66 17.47 12.41
C GLU A 482 10.75 16.27 12.11
N ALA A 483 10.95 15.61 10.96
CA ALA A 483 10.28 14.34 10.66
C ALA A 483 10.86 13.21 11.53
N PRO A 484 10.09 12.13 11.81
CA PRO A 484 10.62 10.96 12.51
C PRO A 484 11.85 10.41 11.81
N ALA A 485 12.91 10.11 12.58
CA ALA A 485 14.15 9.53 12.02
C ALA A 485 13.98 8.08 11.55
N TYR A 486 12.89 7.43 11.96
CA TYR A 486 12.57 6.04 11.64
C TYR A 486 11.18 5.96 11.01
N ARG A 487 11.01 5.01 10.08
CA ARG A 487 9.72 4.71 9.46
C ARG A 487 8.64 4.62 10.52
N SER A 488 7.51 5.28 10.29
CA SER A 488 6.42 5.37 11.26
C SER A 488 5.08 5.15 10.57
N TRP A 489 4.08 4.77 11.32
CA TRP A 489 2.76 4.40 10.81
C TRP A 489 1.66 5.14 11.54
N ALA A 490 0.57 5.44 10.83
CA ALA A 490 -0.64 5.98 11.41
C ALA A 490 -1.86 5.18 10.96
N VAL A 491 -2.63 4.71 11.92
CA VAL A 491 -3.87 3.96 11.73
C VAL A 491 -5.03 4.82 12.19
N VAL A 492 -5.94 5.13 11.30
CA VAL A 492 -7.12 5.95 11.58
C VAL A 492 -8.36 5.33 10.92
N PRO A 493 -9.54 5.43 11.55
CA PRO A 493 -10.77 4.86 10.98
C PRO A 493 -11.20 5.53 9.68
N GLU A 494 -10.93 6.82 9.51
CA GLU A 494 -11.30 7.62 8.35
C GLU A 494 -10.21 8.66 8.06
N LEU A 495 -9.72 8.71 6.82
CA LEU A 495 -8.68 9.64 6.38
C LEU A 495 -9.26 10.79 5.55
N ARG A 496 -9.12 12.01 6.04
CA ARG A 496 -9.44 13.23 5.30
C ARG A 496 -8.26 13.69 4.43
N PRO A 497 -8.52 14.44 3.34
CA PRO A 497 -7.45 14.89 2.43
C PRO A 497 -6.32 15.65 3.12
N LEU A 498 -6.64 16.55 4.06
CA LEU A 498 -5.64 17.33 4.78
C LEU A 498 -4.80 16.46 5.72
N GLU A 499 -5.41 15.49 6.41
CA GLU A 499 -4.74 14.54 7.30
C GLU A 499 -3.78 13.65 6.51
N ARG A 500 -4.24 13.16 5.37
CA ARG A 500 -3.43 12.37 4.44
C ARG A 500 -2.18 13.12 3.97
N GLN A 501 -2.33 14.41 3.63
CA GLN A 501 -1.22 15.25 3.23
C GLN A 501 -0.27 15.56 4.40
N PHE A 502 -0.81 15.78 5.59
CA PHE A 502 -0.03 16.04 6.78
C PHE A 502 0.93 14.89 7.12
N TRP A 503 0.42 13.65 7.12
CA TRP A 503 1.22 12.46 7.42
C TRP A 503 2.23 12.16 6.31
N ARG A 504 1.82 12.32 5.06
CA ARG A 504 2.70 12.08 3.91
C ARG A 504 3.93 12.97 3.89
N VAL A 505 3.77 14.26 4.18
CA VAL A 505 4.92 15.21 4.23
C VAL A 505 5.93 14.82 5.31
N ARG A 506 5.50 14.04 6.30
CA ARG A 506 6.34 13.55 7.41
C ARG A 506 6.84 12.11 7.21
N ASP A 507 6.64 11.55 6.03
CA ASP A 507 7.04 10.17 5.69
C ASP A 507 6.47 9.11 6.64
N VAL A 508 5.18 9.29 7.03
CA VAL A 508 4.42 8.37 7.86
C VAL A 508 3.46 7.57 6.99
N ASP A 509 3.56 6.25 7.02
CA ASP A 509 2.67 5.34 6.29
C ASP A 509 1.27 5.32 6.91
N LEU A 510 0.24 5.33 6.06
CA LEU A 510 -1.15 5.49 6.48
C LEU A 510 -1.95 4.23 6.22
N LEU A 511 -2.63 3.75 7.27
CA LEU A 511 -3.67 2.72 7.17
C LEU A 511 -5.02 3.32 7.54
N GLU A 512 -6.02 3.06 6.70
CA GLU A 512 -7.42 3.42 6.98
C GLU A 512 -8.17 2.15 7.43
N GLN A 513 -8.29 1.97 8.75
CA GLN A 513 -8.87 0.76 9.35
C GLN A 513 -9.45 1.08 10.73
N PRO A 514 -10.55 0.43 11.15
CA PRO A 514 -11.05 0.49 12.52
C PRO A 514 -9.99 0.01 13.52
N LEU A 515 -9.84 0.73 14.63
CA LEU A 515 -8.76 0.46 15.61
C LEU A 515 -8.90 -0.89 16.31
N ASP A 516 -10.14 -1.34 16.56
CA ASP A 516 -10.39 -2.63 17.19
C ASP A 516 -10.03 -3.80 16.27
N ASP A 517 -10.28 -3.66 14.97
CA ASP A 517 -9.87 -4.63 13.95
C ASP A 517 -8.34 -4.68 13.84
N TYR A 518 -7.69 -3.51 13.86
CA TYR A 518 -6.23 -3.39 13.85
C TYR A 518 -5.60 -4.06 15.08
N ALA A 519 -6.11 -3.78 16.28
CA ALA A 519 -5.64 -4.39 17.51
C ALA A 519 -5.77 -5.92 17.49
N SER A 520 -6.90 -6.42 16.98
CA SER A 520 -7.16 -7.86 16.82
C SER A 520 -6.21 -8.51 15.81
N ALA A 521 -5.92 -7.84 14.69
CA ALA A 521 -4.97 -8.30 13.70
C ALA A 521 -3.54 -8.35 14.28
N LEU A 522 -3.09 -7.27 14.92
CA LEU A 522 -1.77 -7.18 15.54
C LEU A 522 -1.56 -8.27 16.60
N GLY A 523 -2.61 -8.59 17.39
CA GLY A 523 -2.58 -9.70 18.37
C GLY A 523 -2.34 -11.07 17.74
N ARG A 524 -2.91 -11.33 16.55
CA ARG A 524 -2.67 -12.58 15.82
C ARG A 524 -1.21 -12.72 15.38
N TYR A 525 -0.61 -11.65 14.85
CA TYR A 525 0.79 -11.66 14.41
C TYR A 525 1.79 -11.78 15.56
N LEU A 526 1.45 -11.27 16.74
CA LEU A 526 2.25 -11.45 17.95
C LEU A 526 2.10 -12.85 18.60
N GLY A 527 1.13 -13.65 18.17
CA GLY A 527 0.81 -14.93 18.78
C GLY A 527 0.21 -14.79 20.19
N THR A 528 -0.36 -13.63 20.51
CA THR A 528 -1.06 -13.35 21.77
C THR A 528 -2.57 -13.46 21.61
N GLY A 529 -3.06 -14.16 20.59
CA GLY A 529 -4.49 -14.34 20.33
C GLY A 529 -5.20 -14.90 21.56
N ALA A 530 -5.73 -14.03 22.38
CA ALA A 530 -6.80 -14.37 23.28
C ALA A 530 -8.00 -14.72 22.40
N GLU A 531 -8.43 -15.98 22.41
CA GLU A 531 -9.76 -16.36 21.99
C GLU A 531 -10.74 -15.37 22.64
N ALA A 532 -11.37 -14.56 21.82
CA ALA A 532 -12.48 -13.73 22.27
C ALA A 532 -13.57 -14.71 22.72
N THR A 533 -13.63 -14.99 23.99
CA THR A 533 -14.80 -15.59 24.63
C THR A 533 -15.95 -14.60 24.47
N ALA A 534 -16.97 -15.05 23.75
CA ALA A 534 -18.24 -14.40 23.46
C ALA A 534 -18.98 -13.90 24.70
#